data_8099e2f3d40d582cb42531d4e0b3100b
#
_entry.id   8099e2f3d40d582cb42531d4e0b3100b
#
_cell.length_a   1.000
_cell.length_b   1.000
_cell.length_c   1.000
_cell.angle_alpha   90.00
_cell.angle_beta   90.00
_cell.angle_gamma   90.00
#
_symmetry.space_group_name_H-M   'P 1'
#
loop_
_entity.id
_entity.type
_entity.pdbx_description
1 polymer ?
#
loop_
_entity_poly.entity_id
_entity_poly.type
_entity_poly.pdbx_seq_one_letter_code
_entity_poly.pdbx_strand_id
1 'polypeptide(L)'
;MSNKLAVIYGGPSPEHDISILTGLQAAKILSSKYEVLNIYWSRDNRWFLVDNDLESKDFIENKNIFKKEITIKYDSNPGFYIKKKKIEIDLIVNSCHGGPGEDGTLQSLLALLEIDFTGPSLTTSQLCMDKYAFFALMNSNNIPVLEKHLVSEKVLPKFEGPYILKPRFGGSSIGVEVVDDYKTAITISSNSDLYNQGATIEKYLEKSSDLLVAVRSFPQIDYSDIEKPIRSNNFELFSYTDKYLENGGLEGSKRELP
;
A
#
# COMPACT_ATOMS: atom_id res chain seq x y z
N MET A 1 13.88 22.56 -19.68
CA MET A 1 14.58 21.50 -18.94
C MET A 1 13.71 20.28 -19.02
N SER A 2 14.24 19.12 -19.41
CA SER A 2 13.49 17.86 -19.43
C SER A 2 13.25 17.45 -17.99
N ASN A 3 11.99 17.42 -17.53
CA ASN A 3 11.65 16.93 -16.21
C ASN A 3 11.73 15.40 -16.25
N LYS A 4 12.70 14.83 -15.54
CA LYS A 4 12.92 13.39 -15.43
C LYS A 4 12.16 12.86 -14.23
N LEU A 5 11.12 12.09 -14.50
CA LEU A 5 10.37 11.41 -13.48
C LEU A 5 10.87 9.97 -13.33
N ALA A 6 10.91 9.46 -12.10
CA ALA A 6 11.04 8.02 -11.89
C ALA A 6 9.75 7.47 -11.28
N VAL A 7 9.27 6.36 -11.81
CA VAL A 7 8.16 5.61 -11.20
C VAL A 7 8.73 4.43 -10.46
N ILE A 8 8.53 4.37 -9.13
CA ILE A 8 8.96 3.24 -8.30
C ILE A 8 7.77 2.32 -8.05
N TYR A 9 7.97 1.02 -8.25
CA TYR A 9 6.97 0.00 -8.02
C TYR A 9 7.59 -1.36 -7.64
N GLY A 10 6.75 -2.26 -7.13
CA GLY A 10 7.16 -3.55 -6.56
C GLY A 10 7.28 -3.48 -5.05
N GLY A 11 8.44 -3.84 -4.52
CA GLY A 11 8.77 -3.86 -3.09
C GLY A 11 8.48 -5.21 -2.40
N PRO A 12 9.08 -5.46 -1.24
CA PRO A 12 8.90 -6.71 -0.48
C PRO A 12 7.57 -6.71 0.30
N SER A 13 6.48 -6.54 -0.41
CA SER A 13 5.12 -6.48 0.13
C SER A 13 4.29 -7.62 -0.44
N PRO A 14 3.28 -8.13 0.27
CA PRO A 14 2.28 -9.02 -0.31
C PRO A 14 1.55 -8.43 -1.51
N GLU A 15 1.49 -7.10 -1.62
CA GLU A 15 0.85 -6.35 -2.70
C GLU A 15 1.79 -6.03 -3.87
N HIS A 16 2.94 -6.69 -3.94
CA HIS A 16 3.99 -6.50 -4.95
C HIS A 16 3.49 -6.47 -6.40
N ASP A 17 2.67 -7.45 -6.77
CA ASP A 17 2.21 -7.60 -8.14
C ASP A 17 1.22 -6.49 -8.54
N ILE A 18 0.37 -6.06 -7.60
CA ILE A 18 -0.52 -4.91 -7.79
C ILE A 18 0.29 -3.62 -7.96
N SER A 19 1.37 -3.48 -7.19
CA SER A 19 2.30 -2.35 -7.33
C SER A 19 2.93 -2.29 -8.72
N ILE A 20 3.34 -3.43 -9.29
CA ILE A 20 3.87 -3.49 -10.66
C ILE A 20 2.85 -2.98 -11.67
N LEU A 21 1.60 -3.44 -11.57
CA LEU A 21 0.52 -3.03 -12.48
C LEU A 21 0.26 -1.52 -12.39
N THR A 22 0.13 -0.99 -11.18
CA THR A 22 -0.09 0.44 -10.93
C THR A 22 1.08 1.26 -11.49
N GLY A 23 2.32 0.81 -11.23
CA GLY A 23 3.51 1.50 -11.70
C GLY A 23 3.65 1.52 -13.22
N LEU A 24 3.40 0.39 -13.89
CA LEU A 24 3.43 0.33 -15.35
C LEU A 24 2.35 1.21 -15.99
N GLN A 25 1.14 1.25 -15.41
CA GLN A 25 0.09 2.17 -15.87
C GLN A 25 0.49 3.64 -15.69
N ALA A 26 0.99 4.00 -14.52
CA ALA A 26 1.44 5.36 -14.22
C ALA A 26 2.56 5.78 -15.18
N ALA A 27 3.58 4.93 -15.36
CA ALA A 27 4.68 5.19 -16.27
C ALA A 27 4.21 5.40 -17.71
N LYS A 28 3.29 4.55 -18.20
CA LYS A 28 2.72 4.67 -19.55
C LYS A 28 2.00 5.99 -19.77
N ILE A 29 1.19 6.42 -18.79
CA ILE A 29 0.44 7.69 -18.88
C ILE A 29 1.41 8.88 -18.84
N LEU A 30 2.37 8.85 -17.93
CA LEU A 30 3.32 9.95 -17.72
C LEU A 30 4.31 10.09 -18.89
N SER A 31 4.68 9.00 -19.57
CA SER A 31 5.59 9.01 -20.72
C SER A 31 5.10 9.86 -21.89
N SER A 32 3.80 10.17 -21.94
CA SER A 32 3.25 11.07 -22.95
C SER A 32 3.69 12.53 -22.79
N LYS A 33 4.19 12.91 -21.60
CA LYS A 33 4.53 14.30 -21.25
C LYS A 33 5.92 14.48 -20.65
N TYR A 34 6.51 13.41 -20.10
CA TYR A 34 7.76 13.45 -19.34
C TYR A 34 8.73 12.37 -19.81
N GLU A 35 10.02 12.57 -19.53
CA GLU A 35 11.00 11.49 -19.60
C GLU A 35 10.84 10.62 -18.35
N VAL A 36 10.35 9.40 -18.53
CA VAL A 36 10.02 8.49 -17.41
C VAL A 36 11.06 7.38 -17.31
N LEU A 37 11.57 7.17 -16.10
CA LEU A 37 12.44 6.08 -15.71
C LEU A 37 11.63 5.08 -14.87
N ASN A 38 11.68 3.79 -15.22
CA ASN A 38 11.04 2.74 -14.46
C ASN A 38 12.03 2.13 -13.46
N ILE A 39 11.76 2.28 -12.17
CA ILE A 39 12.56 1.70 -11.08
C ILE A 39 11.75 0.58 -10.45
N TYR A 40 12.20 -0.64 -10.68
CA TYR A 40 11.62 -1.83 -10.07
C TYR A 40 12.33 -2.17 -8.76
N TRP A 41 11.58 -2.30 -7.69
CA TRP A 41 12.02 -2.78 -6.39
C TRP A 41 11.58 -4.23 -6.23
N SER A 42 12.54 -5.15 -6.17
CA SER A 42 12.25 -6.58 -6.09
C SER A 42 11.82 -7.03 -4.69
N ARG A 43 11.25 -8.23 -4.60
CA ARG A 43 10.84 -8.84 -3.32
C ARG A 43 12.01 -9.11 -2.37
N ASP A 44 13.22 -9.29 -2.91
CA ASP A 44 14.47 -9.51 -2.17
C ASP A 44 15.26 -8.21 -1.91
N ASN A 45 14.56 -7.06 -1.93
CA ASN A 45 15.12 -5.72 -1.64
C ASN A 45 16.20 -5.23 -2.61
N ARG A 46 16.24 -5.72 -3.83
CA ARG A 46 17.13 -5.19 -4.87
C ARG A 46 16.39 -4.22 -5.77
N TRP A 47 17.13 -3.30 -6.36
CA TRP A 47 16.59 -2.22 -7.17
C TRP A 47 17.15 -2.29 -8.58
N PHE A 48 16.28 -2.08 -9.57
CA PHE A 48 16.66 -2.20 -10.98
C PHE A 48 16.05 -1.06 -11.78
N LEU A 49 16.85 -0.47 -12.68
CA LEU A 49 16.33 0.33 -13.77
C LEU A 49 15.91 -0.61 -14.88
N VAL A 50 14.65 -0.60 -15.23
CA VAL A 50 14.05 -1.49 -16.23
C VAL A 50 13.54 -0.70 -17.43
N ASP A 51 13.35 -1.40 -18.55
CA ASP A 51 12.94 -0.77 -19.80
C ASP A 51 11.44 -0.37 -19.75
N ASN A 52 11.04 0.63 -20.57
CA ASN A 52 9.70 1.25 -20.48
C ASN A 52 8.59 0.47 -21.21
N ASP A 53 8.94 -0.53 -22.00
CA ASP A 53 8.05 -1.34 -22.82
C ASP A 53 7.65 -2.67 -22.16
N LEU A 54 8.01 -2.86 -20.89
CA LEU A 54 7.71 -4.08 -20.16
C LEU A 54 6.21 -4.17 -19.78
N GLU A 55 5.73 -5.40 -19.76
CA GLU A 55 4.42 -5.78 -19.24
C GLU A 55 4.55 -6.55 -17.91
N SER A 56 3.48 -6.66 -17.15
CA SER A 56 3.50 -7.34 -15.85
C SER A 56 3.99 -8.78 -15.91
N LYS A 57 3.68 -9.52 -16.98
CA LYS A 57 4.16 -10.89 -17.21
C LYS A 57 5.70 -11.01 -17.29
N ASP A 58 6.39 -9.95 -17.77
CA ASP A 58 7.83 -9.98 -17.92
C ASP A 58 8.56 -10.07 -16.57
N PHE A 59 7.93 -9.58 -15.50
CA PHE A 59 8.49 -9.64 -14.13
C PHE A 59 8.45 -11.04 -13.52
N ILE A 60 7.59 -11.92 -14.07
CA ILE A 60 7.47 -13.32 -13.66
C ILE A 60 8.34 -14.22 -14.53
N GLU A 61 8.31 -14.02 -15.85
CA GLU A 61 8.85 -14.95 -16.84
C GLU A 61 10.27 -14.60 -17.31
N ASN A 62 10.63 -13.31 -17.31
CA ASN A 62 11.84 -12.83 -17.99
C ASN A 62 12.92 -12.31 -17.04
N LYS A 63 13.83 -13.20 -16.61
CA LYS A 63 15.00 -12.83 -15.79
C LYS A 63 15.96 -11.83 -16.46
N ASN A 64 15.85 -11.61 -17.75
CA ASN A 64 16.74 -10.72 -18.49
C ASN A 64 16.41 -9.22 -18.34
N ILE A 65 15.29 -8.87 -17.71
CA ILE A 65 14.92 -7.46 -17.45
C ILE A 65 15.76 -6.83 -16.33
N PHE A 66 16.40 -7.62 -15.47
CA PHE A 66 17.15 -7.18 -14.28
C PHE A 66 18.64 -6.88 -14.55
N LYS A 67 18.97 -6.27 -15.69
CA LYS A 67 20.36 -6.04 -16.11
C LYS A 67 21.02 -4.82 -15.49
N LYS A 68 20.24 -3.79 -15.15
CA LYS A 68 20.73 -2.51 -14.67
C LYS A 68 20.42 -2.37 -13.17
N GLU A 69 21.16 -3.09 -12.34
CA GLU A 69 21.01 -3.00 -10.90
C GLU A 69 21.41 -1.62 -10.37
N ILE A 70 20.58 -1.08 -9.50
CA ILE A 70 20.76 0.23 -8.87
C ILE A 70 21.40 0.04 -7.50
N THR A 71 22.44 0.82 -7.22
CA THR A 71 23.03 0.99 -5.89
C THR A 71 22.53 2.30 -5.30
N ILE A 72 22.10 2.26 -4.04
CA ILE A 72 21.71 3.45 -3.29
C ILE A 72 22.91 3.94 -2.48
N LYS A 73 23.22 5.23 -2.55
CA LYS A 73 24.33 5.84 -1.80
C LYS A 73 23.81 6.96 -0.90
N TYR A 74 24.42 7.06 0.28
CA TYR A 74 24.10 8.04 1.32
C TYR A 74 25.32 8.91 1.67
N ASP A 75 26.26 9.04 0.76
CA ASP A 75 27.48 9.84 0.94
C ASP A 75 27.24 11.32 0.61
N SER A 76 28.29 12.07 0.36
CA SER A 76 28.24 13.51 0.01
C SER A 76 27.51 13.81 -1.31
N ASN A 77 27.17 12.80 -2.09
CA ASN A 77 26.34 12.91 -3.29
C ASN A 77 25.27 11.80 -3.28
N PRO A 78 24.24 11.92 -2.42
CA PRO A 78 23.27 10.88 -2.23
C PRO A 78 22.43 10.64 -3.50
N GLY A 79 21.89 9.42 -3.65
CA GLY A 79 21.01 9.10 -4.78
C GLY A 79 21.11 7.68 -5.26
N PHE A 80 20.45 7.43 -6.39
CA PHE A 80 20.44 6.16 -7.11
C PHE A 80 21.57 6.12 -8.15
N TYR A 81 22.29 5.01 -8.24
CA TYR A 81 23.44 4.85 -9.12
C TYR A 81 23.38 3.54 -9.90
N ILE A 82 23.80 3.60 -11.16
CA ILE A 82 24.17 2.41 -11.95
C ILE A 82 25.69 2.41 -12.06
N LYS A 83 26.34 1.44 -11.43
CA LYS A 83 27.80 1.40 -11.27
C LYS A 83 28.30 2.67 -10.56
N LYS A 84 28.99 3.57 -11.30
CA LYS A 84 29.52 4.85 -10.77
C LYS A 84 28.73 6.08 -11.21
N LYS A 85 27.74 5.91 -12.09
CA LYS A 85 26.97 7.03 -12.66
C LYS A 85 25.69 7.24 -11.87
N LYS A 86 25.49 8.45 -11.34
CA LYS A 86 24.25 8.87 -10.71
C LYS A 86 23.12 8.91 -11.75
N ILE A 87 21.95 8.46 -11.35
CA ILE A 87 20.71 8.59 -12.11
C ILE A 87 20.10 9.93 -11.73
N GLU A 88 19.97 10.83 -12.68
CA GLU A 88 19.32 12.12 -12.46
C GLU A 88 17.80 11.92 -12.42
N ILE A 89 17.17 12.31 -11.33
CA ILE A 89 15.74 12.21 -11.06
C ILE A 89 15.29 13.51 -10.42
N ASP A 90 14.29 14.16 -11.00
CA ASP A 90 13.72 15.39 -10.48
C ASP A 90 12.57 15.11 -9.49
N LEU A 91 11.79 14.04 -9.74
CA LEU A 91 10.66 13.63 -8.90
C LEU A 91 10.43 12.13 -9.01
N ILE A 92 10.09 11.51 -7.88
CA ILE A 92 9.66 10.11 -7.83
C ILE A 92 8.14 10.02 -7.71
N VAL A 93 7.54 9.25 -8.58
CA VAL A 93 6.15 8.79 -8.44
C VAL A 93 6.16 7.45 -7.71
N ASN A 94 5.72 7.45 -6.46
CA ASN A 94 5.61 6.24 -5.66
C ASN A 94 4.35 5.48 -6.04
N SER A 95 4.51 4.32 -6.67
CA SER A 95 3.43 3.40 -7.03
C SER A 95 3.52 2.08 -6.24
N CYS A 96 4.27 2.05 -5.13
CA CYS A 96 4.33 0.90 -4.25
C CYS A 96 3.03 0.73 -3.46
N HIS A 97 2.64 -0.51 -3.21
CA HIS A 97 1.50 -0.89 -2.38
C HIS A 97 1.97 -1.69 -1.17
N GLY A 98 1.40 -1.38 -0.01
CA GLY A 98 1.77 -2.00 1.26
C GLY A 98 3.13 -1.54 1.81
N GLY A 99 3.44 -1.94 3.04
CA GLY A 99 4.76 -1.67 3.62
C GLY A 99 5.86 -2.53 2.97
N PRO A 100 7.06 -2.02 2.76
CA PRO A 100 7.61 -0.73 3.18
C PRO A 100 7.39 0.43 2.17
N GLY A 101 6.61 0.25 1.13
CA GLY A 101 6.34 1.29 0.14
C GLY A 101 5.37 2.37 0.61
N GLU A 102 4.44 2.02 1.51
CA GLU A 102 3.39 2.90 2.03
C GLU A 102 3.50 3.20 3.53
N ASP A 103 4.38 2.54 4.27
CA ASP A 103 4.49 2.68 5.73
C ASP A 103 5.45 3.78 6.21
N GLY A 104 5.99 4.57 5.28
CA GLY A 104 6.96 5.61 5.57
C GLY A 104 8.43 5.19 5.37
N THR A 105 8.72 3.92 5.18
CA THR A 105 10.10 3.43 4.99
C THR A 105 10.70 3.96 3.68
N LEU A 106 10.00 3.82 2.56
CA LEU A 106 10.43 4.39 1.28
C LEU A 106 10.52 5.92 1.34
N GLN A 107 9.56 6.57 1.97
CA GLN A 107 9.54 8.03 2.15
C GLN A 107 10.76 8.51 2.95
N SER A 108 11.17 7.77 3.98
CA SER A 108 12.40 8.06 4.74
C SER A 108 13.64 7.95 3.86
N LEU A 109 13.73 6.89 3.07
CA LEU A 109 14.82 6.70 2.12
C LEU A 109 14.92 7.88 1.15
N LEU A 110 13.81 8.27 0.52
CA LEU A 110 13.78 9.34 -0.46
C LEU A 110 14.12 10.69 0.15
N ALA A 111 13.68 10.95 1.37
CA ALA A 111 14.04 12.16 2.13
C ALA A 111 15.55 12.22 2.43
N LEU A 112 16.18 11.08 2.81
CA LEU A 112 17.63 11.00 3.01
C LEU A 112 18.41 11.20 1.71
N LEU A 113 17.83 10.83 0.57
CA LEU A 113 18.43 11.02 -0.74
C LEU A 113 18.17 12.42 -1.31
N GLU A 114 17.43 13.27 -0.61
CA GLU A 114 17.02 14.62 -1.03
C GLU A 114 16.27 14.61 -2.38
N ILE A 115 15.43 13.59 -2.60
CA ILE A 115 14.63 13.42 -3.81
C ILE A 115 13.16 13.66 -3.48
N ASP A 116 12.53 14.57 -4.20
CA ASP A 116 11.09 14.82 -4.09
C ASP A 116 10.28 13.62 -4.57
N PHE A 117 9.13 13.39 -3.92
CA PHE A 117 8.25 12.25 -4.25
C PHE A 117 6.77 12.60 -4.10
N THR A 118 5.92 11.84 -4.80
CA THR A 118 4.47 11.93 -4.65
C THR A 118 3.98 11.09 -3.47
N GLY A 119 2.88 11.54 -2.88
CA GLY A 119 2.22 10.84 -1.78
C GLY A 119 2.39 11.53 -0.42
N PRO A 120 1.96 10.87 0.66
CA PRO A 120 2.01 11.42 1.99
C PRO A 120 3.44 11.46 2.55
N SER A 121 3.66 12.32 3.56
CA SER A 121 4.93 12.37 4.30
C SER A 121 5.21 11.08 5.06
N LEU A 122 6.46 10.85 5.45
CA LEU A 122 6.86 9.78 6.35
C LEU A 122 5.93 9.63 7.55
N THR A 123 5.69 10.73 8.29
CA THR A 123 4.87 10.71 9.51
C THR A 123 3.42 10.31 9.22
N THR A 124 2.85 10.85 8.14
CA THR A 124 1.49 10.51 7.72
C THR A 124 1.38 9.05 7.29
N SER A 125 2.35 8.56 6.51
CA SER A 125 2.40 7.17 6.06
C SER A 125 2.43 6.18 7.23
N GLN A 126 3.32 6.41 8.20
CA GLN A 126 3.42 5.56 9.40
C GLN A 126 2.12 5.56 10.21
N LEU A 127 1.55 6.75 10.44
CA LEU A 127 0.34 6.89 11.23
C LEU A 127 -0.86 6.21 10.56
N CYS A 128 -1.03 6.39 9.25
CA CYS A 128 -2.15 5.81 8.52
C CYS A 128 -2.02 4.29 8.31
N MET A 129 -0.78 3.77 8.25
CA MET A 129 -0.55 2.34 8.12
C MET A 129 -0.85 1.58 9.41
N ASP A 130 -0.55 2.17 10.58
CA ASP A 130 -0.86 1.61 11.90
C ASP A 130 -2.34 1.80 12.25
N LYS A 131 -3.14 0.77 12.07
CA LYS A 131 -4.60 0.81 12.30
C LYS A 131 -4.98 1.23 13.72
N TYR A 132 -4.13 0.93 14.72
CA TYR A 132 -4.40 1.31 16.10
C TYR A 132 -4.02 2.77 16.39
N ALA A 133 -2.87 3.23 15.89
CA ALA A 133 -2.46 4.63 16.02
C ALA A 133 -3.42 5.56 15.26
N PHE A 134 -3.84 5.18 14.05
CA PHE A 134 -4.85 5.91 13.29
C PHE A 134 -6.17 6.00 14.05
N PHE A 135 -6.67 4.89 14.61
CA PHE A 135 -7.86 4.90 15.46
C PHE A 135 -7.70 5.86 16.64
N ALA A 136 -6.58 5.79 17.36
CA ALA A 136 -6.34 6.64 18.53
C ALA A 136 -6.34 8.14 18.15
N LEU A 137 -5.74 8.50 17.01
CA LEU A 137 -5.75 9.86 16.50
C LEU A 137 -7.17 10.32 16.13
N MET A 138 -7.91 9.53 15.38
CA MET A 138 -9.28 9.87 14.99
C MET A 138 -10.18 10.04 16.23
N ASN A 139 -10.09 9.11 17.17
CA ASN A 139 -10.86 9.15 18.41
C ASN A 139 -10.52 10.39 19.26
N SER A 140 -9.23 10.75 19.39
CA SER A 140 -8.80 11.94 20.13
C SER A 140 -9.27 13.26 19.50
N ASN A 141 -9.56 13.26 18.21
CA ASN A 141 -10.12 14.41 17.48
C ASN A 141 -11.65 14.36 17.34
N ASN A 142 -12.32 13.47 18.06
CA ASN A 142 -13.78 13.27 18.00
C ASN A 142 -14.32 12.94 16.59
N ILE A 143 -13.50 12.33 15.75
CA ILE A 143 -13.92 11.79 14.46
C ILE A 143 -14.52 10.40 14.71
N PRO A 144 -15.75 10.12 14.23
CA PRO A 144 -16.41 8.84 14.47
C PRO A 144 -15.59 7.67 13.89
N VAL A 145 -15.19 6.75 14.76
CA VAL A 145 -14.47 5.52 14.42
C VAL A 145 -14.97 4.37 15.27
N LEU A 146 -14.90 3.15 14.74
CA LEU A 146 -15.15 1.96 15.54
C LEU A 146 -14.06 1.80 16.60
N GLU A 147 -14.46 1.44 17.81
CA GLU A 147 -13.51 1.14 18.87
C GLU A 147 -12.60 -0.01 18.43
N LYS A 148 -11.31 0.15 18.64
CA LYS A 148 -10.29 -0.84 18.35
C LYS A 148 -9.58 -1.30 19.60
N HIS A 149 -9.24 -2.57 19.61
CA HIS A 149 -8.47 -3.16 20.69
C HIS A 149 -7.25 -3.89 20.12
N LEU A 150 -6.09 -3.71 20.73
CA LEU A 150 -4.90 -4.51 20.40
C LEU A 150 -5.05 -5.90 21.00
N VAL A 151 -4.92 -6.94 20.19
CA VAL A 151 -5.03 -8.32 20.65
C VAL A 151 -3.91 -8.63 21.63
N SER A 152 -4.27 -9.08 22.82
CA SER A 152 -3.35 -9.38 23.92
C SER A 152 -3.99 -10.38 24.88
N GLU A 153 -3.20 -11.32 25.37
CA GLU A 153 -3.64 -12.24 26.45
C GLU A 153 -3.90 -11.54 27.79
N LYS A 154 -3.31 -10.36 27.99
CA LYS A 154 -3.31 -9.65 29.26
C LYS A 154 -4.47 -8.67 29.43
N VAL A 155 -5.03 -8.20 28.32
CA VAL A 155 -6.08 -7.16 28.35
C VAL A 155 -7.23 -7.60 27.47
N LEU A 156 -8.42 -7.66 28.04
CA LEU A 156 -9.65 -8.00 27.33
C LEU A 156 -10.25 -6.77 26.65
N PRO A 157 -10.90 -6.94 25.48
CA PRO A 157 -11.65 -5.85 24.84
C PRO A 157 -12.83 -5.42 25.73
N LYS A 158 -13.23 -4.15 25.60
CA LYS A 158 -14.38 -3.59 26.31
C LYS A 158 -15.71 -3.82 25.60
N PHE A 159 -15.70 -4.46 24.45
CA PHE A 159 -16.87 -4.75 23.62
C PHE A 159 -16.91 -6.24 23.27
N GLU A 160 -18.11 -6.75 23.03
CA GLU A 160 -18.35 -8.15 22.70
C GLU A 160 -18.31 -8.39 21.19
N GLY A 161 -17.98 -9.64 20.80
CA GLY A 161 -17.97 -10.08 19.39
C GLY A 161 -19.38 -10.20 18.77
N PRO A 162 -19.43 -10.66 17.53
CA PRO A 162 -18.30 -11.10 16.72
C PRO A 162 -17.35 -9.96 16.37
N TYR A 163 -16.09 -10.28 16.09
CA TYR A 163 -15.04 -9.31 15.81
C TYR A 163 -14.53 -9.43 14.37
N ILE A 164 -14.02 -8.32 13.82
CA ILE A 164 -13.10 -8.36 12.72
C ILE A 164 -11.67 -8.30 13.27
N LEU A 165 -10.91 -9.37 13.04
CA LEU A 165 -9.47 -9.45 13.29
C LEU A 165 -8.70 -8.94 12.08
N LYS A 166 -7.70 -8.07 12.32
CA LYS A 166 -6.86 -7.49 11.26
C LYS A 166 -5.41 -7.44 11.71
N PRO A 167 -4.44 -7.66 10.82
CA PRO A 167 -3.06 -7.26 11.09
C PRO A 167 -3.01 -5.75 11.44
N ARG A 168 -2.23 -5.39 12.44
CA ARG A 168 -2.07 -3.99 12.85
C ARG A 168 -1.56 -3.13 11.69
N PHE A 169 -0.62 -3.66 10.92
CA PHE A 169 -0.07 -3.04 9.72
C PHE A 169 -0.49 -3.82 8.47
N GLY A 170 -0.45 -3.18 7.30
CA GLY A 170 -0.83 -3.78 6.02
C GLY A 170 -2.20 -3.33 5.52
N GLY A 171 -2.54 -3.77 4.32
CA GLY A 171 -3.73 -3.35 3.57
C GLY A 171 -4.40 -4.48 2.80
N SER A 172 -5.19 -4.10 1.79
CA SER A 172 -5.82 -4.97 0.78
C SER A 172 -6.62 -6.16 1.33
N SER A 173 -7.15 -6.05 2.53
CA SER A 173 -7.88 -7.12 3.25
C SER A 173 -7.07 -8.41 3.49
N ILE A 174 -5.74 -8.37 3.33
CA ILE A 174 -4.87 -9.51 3.62
C ILE A 174 -4.85 -9.74 5.14
N GLY A 175 -5.16 -10.96 5.56
CA GLY A 175 -5.24 -11.34 6.98
C GLY A 175 -6.42 -10.70 7.73
N VAL A 176 -7.50 -10.30 7.03
CA VAL A 176 -8.73 -9.83 7.67
C VAL A 176 -9.70 -10.97 7.79
N GLU A 177 -10.13 -11.25 9.02
CA GLU A 177 -11.00 -12.40 9.34
C GLU A 177 -12.11 -11.99 10.30
N VAL A 178 -13.30 -12.59 10.15
CA VAL A 178 -14.38 -12.51 11.15
C VAL A 178 -14.21 -13.65 12.13
N VAL A 179 -14.23 -13.33 13.40
CA VAL A 179 -14.09 -14.32 14.50
C VAL A 179 -15.20 -14.12 15.54
N ASP A 180 -15.75 -15.22 16.05
CA ASP A 180 -16.89 -15.18 16.96
C ASP A 180 -16.50 -14.71 18.35
N ASP A 181 -15.30 -15.05 18.81
CA ASP A 181 -14.85 -14.78 20.16
C ASP A 181 -13.38 -14.33 20.23
N TYR A 182 -13.02 -13.73 21.37
CA TYR A 182 -11.69 -13.15 21.59
C TYR A 182 -10.57 -14.22 21.70
N LYS A 183 -10.88 -15.39 22.21
CA LYS A 183 -9.92 -16.50 22.33
C LYS A 183 -9.48 -16.98 20.96
N THR A 184 -10.42 -17.08 20.03
CA THR A 184 -10.15 -17.38 18.62
C THR A 184 -9.24 -16.31 17.99
N ALA A 185 -9.51 -15.02 18.24
CA ALA A 185 -8.65 -13.92 17.77
C ALA A 185 -7.21 -14.05 18.29
N ILE A 186 -7.01 -14.36 19.57
CA ILE A 186 -5.68 -14.62 20.15
C ILE A 186 -5.01 -15.81 19.45
N THR A 187 -5.74 -16.91 19.29
CA THR A 187 -5.19 -18.14 18.69
C THR A 187 -4.71 -17.90 17.27
N ILE A 188 -5.51 -17.25 16.43
CA ILE A 188 -5.15 -16.94 15.04
C ILE A 188 -3.94 -16.00 14.99
N SER A 189 -4.00 -14.91 15.75
CA SER A 189 -2.93 -13.90 15.73
C SER A 189 -1.59 -14.41 16.26
N SER A 190 -1.60 -15.42 17.15
CA SER A 190 -0.38 -16.01 17.69
C SER A 190 0.25 -17.08 16.79
N ASN A 191 -0.50 -17.62 15.81
CA ASN A 191 -0.07 -18.73 14.97
C ASN A 191 0.15 -18.34 13.50
N SER A 192 0.10 -17.07 13.14
CA SER A 192 0.29 -16.63 11.76
C SER A 192 1.24 -15.43 11.70
N ASP A 193 2.22 -15.53 10.79
CA ASP A 193 3.21 -14.49 10.52
C ASP A 193 2.60 -13.16 10.04
N LEU A 194 1.37 -13.20 9.54
CA LEU A 194 0.63 -11.98 9.14
C LEU A 194 0.43 -11.00 10.31
N TYR A 195 0.45 -11.50 11.54
CA TYR A 195 0.22 -10.70 12.74
C TYR A 195 1.48 -10.51 13.61
N ASN A 196 2.67 -10.82 13.09
CA ASN A 196 3.92 -10.73 13.86
C ASN A 196 4.24 -9.30 14.37
N GLN A 197 3.67 -8.26 13.73
CA GLN A 197 3.73 -6.86 14.16
C GLN A 197 2.52 -6.44 15.03
N GLY A 198 1.71 -7.39 15.46
CA GLY A 198 0.50 -7.20 16.25
C GLY A 198 -0.78 -7.32 15.43
N ALA A 199 -1.86 -7.51 16.16
CA ALA A 199 -3.21 -7.62 15.62
C ALA A 199 -4.14 -6.61 16.28
N THR A 200 -5.17 -6.18 15.57
CA THR A 200 -6.28 -5.39 16.10
C THR A 200 -7.60 -6.11 15.90
N ILE A 201 -8.52 -5.91 16.81
CA ILE A 201 -9.93 -6.26 16.63
C ILE A 201 -10.80 -5.01 16.72
N GLU A 202 -11.90 -5.06 16.01
CA GLU A 202 -13.04 -4.14 16.11
C GLU A 202 -14.34 -4.93 16.02
N LYS A 203 -15.46 -4.35 16.44
CA LYS A 203 -16.75 -5.02 16.32
C LYS A 203 -17.11 -5.28 14.87
N TYR A 204 -17.51 -6.50 14.55
CA TYR A 204 -18.04 -6.82 13.24
C TYR A 204 -19.42 -6.18 13.06
N LEU A 205 -19.60 -5.42 11.99
CA LEU A 205 -20.86 -4.80 11.61
C LEU A 205 -21.51 -5.59 10.48
N GLU A 206 -22.49 -6.40 10.84
CA GLU A 206 -23.32 -7.06 9.84
C GLU A 206 -24.03 -6.03 8.95
N LYS A 207 -24.22 -6.38 7.69
CA LYS A 207 -24.97 -5.55 6.70
C LYS A 207 -24.40 -4.14 6.50
N SER A 208 -23.11 -3.93 6.78
CA SER A 208 -22.43 -2.68 6.45
C SER A 208 -22.09 -2.61 4.94
N SER A 209 -21.96 -1.41 4.44
CA SER A 209 -21.44 -1.13 3.07
C SER A 209 -20.15 -0.35 3.16
N ASP A 210 -19.23 -0.61 2.24
CA ASP A 210 -18.05 0.24 2.07
C ASP A 210 -18.43 1.47 1.24
N LEU A 211 -17.97 2.63 1.65
CA LEU A 211 -18.04 3.86 0.89
C LEU A 211 -16.63 4.40 0.73
N LEU A 212 -16.25 4.77 -0.49
CA LEU A 212 -14.92 5.23 -0.83
C LEU A 212 -14.97 6.65 -1.34
N VAL A 213 -13.99 7.45 -0.95
CA VAL A 213 -13.74 8.79 -1.48
C VAL A 213 -12.24 9.00 -1.62
N ALA A 214 -11.81 9.50 -2.77
CA ALA A 214 -10.43 9.90 -2.98
C ALA A 214 -10.25 11.36 -2.56
N VAL A 215 -9.16 11.66 -1.87
CA VAL A 215 -8.83 13.01 -1.42
C VAL A 215 -7.41 13.35 -1.87
N ARG A 216 -7.21 14.56 -2.41
CA ARG A 216 -5.88 15.13 -2.66
C ARG A 216 -5.69 16.40 -1.85
N SER A 217 -4.46 16.70 -1.46
CA SER A 217 -4.14 17.93 -0.71
C SER A 217 -3.41 18.99 -1.54
N PHE A 218 -2.93 18.65 -2.73
CA PHE A 218 -2.18 19.55 -3.60
C PHE A 218 -2.75 19.57 -5.03
N PRO A 219 -2.80 20.72 -5.73
CA PRO A 219 -2.37 22.06 -5.30
C PRO A 219 -3.33 22.71 -4.28
N GLN A 220 -4.49 22.15 -4.11
CA GLN A 220 -5.50 22.51 -3.10
C GLN A 220 -6.24 21.24 -2.68
N ILE A 221 -6.88 21.28 -1.51
CA ILE A 221 -7.71 20.18 -1.04
C ILE A 221 -8.87 19.99 -2.00
N ASP A 222 -9.07 18.78 -2.48
CA ASP A 222 -10.12 18.38 -3.38
C ASP A 222 -10.49 16.92 -3.16
N TYR A 223 -11.71 16.50 -3.51
CA TYR A 223 -12.21 15.15 -3.29
C TYR A 223 -13.09 14.69 -4.44
N SER A 224 -13.10 13.38 -4.65
CA SER A 224 -13.99 12.74 -5.63
C SER A 224 -15.43 12.65 -5.12
N ASP A 225 -16.35 12.27 -6.01
CA ASP A 225 -17.63 11.72 -5.59
C ASP A 225 -17.43 10.49 -4.70
N ILE A 226 -18.44 10.21 -3.87
CA ILE A 226 -18.45 9.02 -3.03
C ILE A 226 -18.88 7.85 -3.89
N GLU A 227 -18.08 6.79 -3.92
CA GLU A 227 -18.42 5.55 -4.62
C GLU A 227 -18.74 4.42 -3.64
N LYS A 228 -19.65 3.53 -4.04
CA LYS A 228 -19.97 2.32 -3.32
C LYS A 228 -19.55 1.11 -4.17
N PRO A 229 -18.51 0.37 -3.79
CA PRO A 229 -18.14 -0.85 -4.50
C PRO A 229 -19.22 -1.93 -4.32
N ILE A 230 -19.52 -2.63 -5.41
CA ILE A 230 -20.47 -3.76 -5.41
C ILE A 230 -19.66 -5.01 -5.13
N ARG A 231 -19.95 -5.71 -4.04
CA ARG A 231 -19.30 -6.97 -3.70
C ARG A 231 -19.79 -8.06 -4.67
N SER A 232 -18.87 -8.84 -5.24
CA SER A 232 -19.16 -9.88 -6.26
C SER A 232 -19.99 -11.05 -5.74
N ASN A 233 -19.91 -11.30 -4.45
CA ASN A 233 -20.66 -12.31 -3.74
C ASN A 233 -21.26 -11.73 -2.47
N ASN A 234 -22.28 -12.38 -1.89
CA ASN A 234 -22.83 -12.05 -0.58
C ASN A 234 -21.83 -12.31 0.58
N PHE A 235 -20.52 -12.14 0.31
CA PHE A 235 -19.49 -12.25 1.34
C PHE A 235 -19.56 -11.06 2.28
N GLU A 236 -19.36 -11.35 3.54
CA GLU A 236 -19.45 -10.40 4.64
C GLU A 236 -18.36 -9.32 4.61
N LEU A 237 -17.27 -9.53 3.87
CA LEU A 237 -16.12 -8.62 3.77
C LEU A 237 -15.75 -8.29 2.31
N PHE A 238 -15.36 -7.05 2.06
CA PHE A 238 -14.78 -6.61 0.80
C PHE A 238 -13.37 -7.17 0.66
N SER A 239 -13.25 -8.29 -0.05
CA SER A 239 -12.04 -9.12 -0.11
C SER A 239 -10.96 -8.58 -1.07
N TYR A 240 -9.77 -9.17 -1.02
CA TYR A 240 -8.70 -8.93 -2.01
C TYR A 240 -9.17 -9.26 -3.44
N THR A 241 -9.92 -10.33 -3.60
CA THR A 241 -10.49 -10.74 -4.90
C THR A 241 -11.46 -9.70 -5.45
N ASP A 242 -12.35 -9.15 -4.60
CA ASP A 242 -13.26 -8.07 -4.99
C ASP A 242 -12.52 -6.80 -5.41
N LYS A 243 -11.38 -6.52 -4.79
CA LYS A 243 -10.60 -5.32 -5.09
C LYS A 243 -9.86 -5.40 -6.42
N TYR A 244 -9.34 -6.58 -6.78
CA TYR A 244 -8.33 -6.68 -7.83
C TYR A 244 -8.52 -7.80 -8.86
N LEU A 245 -9.37 -8.81 -8.60
CA LEU A 245 -9.41 -10.04 -9.36
C LEU A 245 -10.81 -10.44 -9.82
N GLU A 246 -11.77 -9.52 -9.90
CA GLU A 246 -13.12 -9.83 -10.34
C GLU A 246 -13.10 -10.28 -11.83
N ASN A 247 -13.92 -11.26 -12.17
CA ASN A 247 -14.03 -11.85 -13.51
C ASN A 247 -12.76 -12.54 -14.07
N GLY A 248 -11.80 -12.91 -13.21
CA GLY A 248 -10.57 -13.60 -13.64
C GLY A 248 -9.57 -12.71 -14.37
N GLY A 249 -9.75 -11.38 -14.30
CA GLY A 249 -8.86 -10.35 -14.81
C GLY A 249 -8.39 -9.42 -13.68
N LEU A 250 -7.63 -8.38 -14.04
CA LEU A 250 -7.19 -7.34 -13.13
C LEU A 250 -8.20 -6.18 -13.08
N GLU A 251 -9.46 -6.51 -12.98
CA GLU A 251 -10.56 -5.55 -12.85
C GLU A 251 -11.12 -5.66 -11.45
N GLY A 252 -11.19 -4.53 -10.75
CA GLY A 252 -11.88 -4.45 -9.46
C GLY A 252 -13.39 -4.57 -9.63
N SER A 253 -14.12 -4.76 -8.52
CA SER A 253 -15.58 -4.89 -8.50
C SER A 253 -16.26 -3.69 -9.15
N LYS A 254 -17.45 -3.93 -9.72
CA LYS A 254 -18.34 -2.86 -10.20
C LYS A 254 -18.64 -1.86 -9.09
N ARG A 255 -18.90 -0.63 -9.46
CA ARG A 255 -19.12 0.49 -8.52
C ARG A 255 -20.41 1.21 -8.85
N GLU A 256 -21.16 1.57 -7.82
CA GLU A 256 -22.28 2.51 -7.92
C GLU A 256 -21.74 3.90 -7.61
N LEU A 257 -22.02 4.83 -8.51
CA LEU A 257 -21.82 6.27 -8.27
C LEU A 257 -23.17 6.89 -7.89
N PRO A 258 -23.18 7.93 -7.07
CA PRO A 258 -24.41 8.63 -6.70
C PRO A 258 -25.08 9.30 -7.89
#